data_891d4e6b2092b5aee299830f4b13129b
#
_entry.id   891d4e6b2092b5aee299830f4b13129b
#
_cell.length_a   1.000
_cell.length_b   1.000
_cell.length_c   1.000
_cell.angle_alpha   90.00
_cell.angle_beta   90.00
_cell.angle_gamma   90.00
#
_symmetry.space_group_name_H-M   'P 1'
#
loop_
_entity.id
_entity.type
_entity.pdbx_description
1 polymer ?
#
loop_
_entity_poly.entity_id
_entity_poly.type
_entity_poly.pdbx_seq_one_letter_code
_entity_poly.pdbx_strand_id
1 'polypeptide(L)'
;SCVKRGDAACVNDLLAASRSRPKEFYMSNEKGALSIEEQGIDIISEEERKGTPSSLFWPWFAANISMFAMSYGAWALGFGISFWQATAMTVIGVVVSFLLVGVVSIAGKRGNAPTMVLTRATFGVEGAKVPAALSWIATLGWEISLTTTAVLAMSSTIEKLGWGSGVAPKIISTIVVVGLVVVAGIFGYDLIMRCQQIITIVTGVITIGFFVLGWGHIDFSAINSVPNGSLP
;
A
#
# COMPACT_ATOMS: atom_id res chain seq x y z
N SER A 1 -22.11 16.59 23.07
CA SER A 1 -23.39 17.33 23.02
C SER A 1 -23.27 18.74 22.43
N CYS A 2 -22.08 19.34 22.36
CA CYS A 2 -21.82 20.65 21.75
C CYS A 2 -22.06 20.66 20.23
N VAL A 3 -21.62 19.60 19.53
CA VAL A 3 -21.76 19.50 18.06
C VAL A 3 -23.23 19.49 17.59
N LYS A 4 -24.18 19.16 18.47
CA LYS A 4 -25.62 19.17 18.14
C LYS A 4 -26.27 20.54 18.22
N ARG A 5 -25.62 21.56 18.82
CA ARG A 5 -26.22 22.90 19.05
C ARG A 5 -25.71 23.99 18.13
N GLY A 6 -24.67 23.75 17.33
CA GLY A 6 -24.12 24.76 16.41
C GLY A 6 -23.46 25.97 17.10
N ASP A 7 -23.14 25.88 18.39
CA ASP A 7 -22.58 26.97 19.17
C ASP A 7 -21.09 27.18 18.84
N ALA A 8 -20.79 28.23 18.09
CA ALA A 8 -19.42 28.62 17.73
C ALA A 8 -18.53 28.89 18.97
N ALA A 9 -19.11 29.30 20.09
CA ALA A 9 -18.40 29.48 21.36
C ALA A 9 -17.90 28.13 21.91
N CYS A 10 -18.71 27.09 21.86
CA CYS A 10 -18.35 25.76 22.36
C CYS A 10 -17.30 25.07 21.48
N VAL A 11 -17.30 25.37 20.18
CA VAL A 11 -16.24 24.88 19.27
C VAL A 11 -14.91 25.58 19.58
N ASN A 12 -14.94 26.88 19.86
CA ASN A 12 -13.75 27.65 20.25
C ASN A 12 -13.21 27.22 21.62
N ASP A 13 -14.07 26.88 22.57
CA ASP A 13 -13.64 26.33 23.87
C ASP A 13 -13.04 24.95 23.76
N LEU A 14 -13.53 24.07 22.87
CA LEU A 14 -12.92 22.78 22.57
C LEU A 14 -11.56 22.92 21.87
N LEU A 15 -11.44 23.93 21.00
CA LEU A 15 -10.17 24.24 20.33
C LEU A 15 -9.17 24.88 21.30
N ALA A 16 -9.63 25.71 22.24
CA ALA A 16 -8.81 26.29 23.29
C ALA A 16 -8.36 25.25 24.32
N ALA A 17 -9.23 24.32 24.71
CA ALA A 17 -8.89 23.18 25.58
C ALA A 17 -7.93 22.20 24.91
N SER A 18 -7.98 22.06 23.60
CA SER A 18 -7.00 21.30 22.80
C SER A 18 -5.63 21.98 22.79
N ARG A 19 -5.59 23.34 22.76
CA ARG A 19 -4.35 24.13 22.79
C ARG A 19 -3.70 24.24 24.17
N SER A 20 -4.46 24.04 25.24
CA SER A 20 -4.00 24.19 26.62
C SER A 20 -3.53 22.87 27.27
N ARG A 21 -3.49 21.75 26.56
CA ARG A 21 -2.86 20.54 27.08
C ARG A 21 -1.36 20.79 27.30
N PRO A 22 -0.82 20.48 28.49
CA PRO A 22 0.58 20.77 28.80
C PRO A 22 1.50 20.13 27.77
N LYS A 23 2.44 20.89 27.25
CA LYS A 23 3.51 20.45 26.35
C LYS A 23 4.39 19.33 26.94
N GLU A 24 4.26 19.05 28.21
CA GLU A 24 5.05 18.05 28.94
C GLU A 24 4.68 16.60 28.59
N PHE A 25 3.55 16.33 27.96
CA PHE A 25 3.20 14.97 27.52
C PHE A 25 3.78 14.60 26.14
N TYR A 26 4.31 15.58 25.42
CA TYR A 26 4.97 15.40 24.14
C TYR A 26 6.47 15.66 24.24
N MET A 27 7.14 15.03 25.18
CA MET A 27 8.59 14.89 25.03
C MET A 27 8.82 14.04 23.78
N SER A 28 9.32 14.69 22.74
CA SER A 28 9.81 14.05 21.52
C SER A 28 10.97 13.13 21.90
N ASN A 29 10.65 11.93 22.35
CA ASN A 29 11.56 10.85 22.26
C ASN A 29 11.80 10.68 20.77
N GLU A 30 13.03 10.79 20.28
CA GLU A 30 13.41 10.27 18.96
C GLU A 30 13.16 8.77 18.99
N LYS A 31 11.89 8.41 18.75
CA LYS A 31 11.47 7.02 18.69
C LYS A 31 12.25 6.41 17.53
N GLY A 32 13.19 5.53 17.83
CA GLY A 32 13.95 4.79 16.84
C GLY A 32 13.00 3.98 15.94
N ALA A 33 13.48 3.49 14.81
CA ALA A 33 12.69 2.68 13.87
C ALA A 33 12.01 1.44 14.48
N LEU A 34 12.35 1.09 15.70
CA LEU A 34 11.82 -0.04 16.46
C LEU A 34 10.90 0.40 17.61
N SER A 35 10.40 1.63 17.60
CA SER A 35 9.37 2.04 18.56
C SER A 35 8.01 1.51 18.11
N ILE A 36 7.23 0.98 19.05
CA ILE A 36 5.85 0.55 18.79
C ILE A 36 5.02 1.78 18.42
N GLU A 37 4.22 1.67 17.36
CA GLU A 37 3.33 2.74 16.93
C GLU A 37 2.13 2.83 17.89
N GLU A 38 1.98 4.00 18.53
CA GLU A 38 0.90 4.27 19.48
C GLU A 38 -0.21 5.15 18.88
N GLN A 39 0.07 5.76 17.72
CA GLN A 39 -0.88 6.63 17.02
C GLN A 39 -1.85 5.79 16.20
N GLY A 40 -3.10 5.74 16.61
CA GLY A 40 -4.16 5.01 15.91
C GLY A 40 -4.97 5.90 14.97
N ILE A 41 -6.17 6.31 15.41
CA ILE A 41 -7.13 7.10 14.62
C ILE A 41 -7.12 8.59 14.98
N ASP A 42 -6.16 9.05 15.76
CA ASP A 42 -6.10 10.42 16.25
C ASP A 42 -5.64 11.38 15.14
N ILE A 43 -6.02 12.64 15.31
CA ILE A 43 -5.60 13.71 14.41
C ILE A 43 -4.15 14.05 14.72
N ILE A 44 -3.30 13.96 13.70
CA ILE A 44 -1.87 14.26 13.82
C ILE A 44 -1.66 15.76 13.76
N SER A 45 -0.91 16.31 14.72
CA SER A 45 -0.52 17.72 14.74
C SER A 45 0.45 18.04 13.59
N GLU A 46 0.52 19.32 13.19
CA GLU A 46 1.45 19.72 12.11
C GLU A 46 2.92 19.48 12.46
N GLU A 47 3.26 19.54 13.75
CA GLU A 47 4.62 19.33 14.27
C GLU A 47 5.03 17.84 14.23
N GLU A 48 4.07 16.93 14.28
CA GLU A 48 4.28 15.48 14.25
C GLU A 48 4.27 14.89 12.84
N ARG A 49 3.96 15.70 11.83
CA ARG A 49 3.95 15.25 10.44
C ARG A 49 5.36 14.90 9.99
N LYS A 50 5.52 13.65 9.60
CA LYS A 50 6.77 13.12 9.07
C LYS A 50 6.66 12.88 7.57
N GLY A 51 7.81 12.97 6.90
CA GLY A 51 7.94 12.63 5.50
C GLY A 51 7.74 13.78 4.53
N THR A 52 8.28 13.61 3.36
CA THR A 52 8.21 14.53 2.22
C THR A 52 7.41 13.87 1.10
N PRO A 53 6.88 14.62 0.12
CA PRO A 53 6.24 14.00 -1.05
C PRO A 53 7.13 12.97 -1.76
N SER A 54 8.44 13.19 -1.78
CA SER A 54 9.41 12.26 -2.36
C SER A 54 9.58 10.98 -1.56
N SER A 55 9.32 10.98 -0.25
CA SER A 55 9.38 9.75 0.55
C SER A 55 8.28 8.76 0.20
N LEU A 56 7.15 9.24 -0.33
CA LEU A 56 6.06 8.39 -0.80
C LEU A 56 6.39 7.64 -2.10
N PHE A 57 7.44 8.05 -2.81
CA PHE A 57 7.91 7.33 -3.99
C PHE A 57 8.27 5.88 -3.65
N TRP A 58 8.95 5.64 -2.54
CA TRP A 58 9.45 4.32 -2.16
C TRP A 58 8.35 3.26 -1.99
N PRO A 59 7.32 3.46 -1.16
CA PRO A 59 6.26 2.47 -1.00
C PRO A 59 5.43 2.30 -2.28
N TRP A 60 5.16 3.36 -3.03
CA TRP A 60 4.41 3.25 -4.28
C TRP A 60 5.21 2.53 -5.36
N PHE A 61 6.51 2.78 -5.47
CA PHE A 61 7.37 2.08 -6.41
C PHE A 61 7.49 0.61 -6.04
N ALA A 62 7.73 0.28 -4.76
CA ALA A 62 7.80 -1.10 -4.28
C ALA A 62 6.51 -1.89 -4.54
N ALA A 63 5.36 -1.28 -4.34
CA ALA A 63 4.07 -1.91 -4.60
C ALA A 63 3.85 -2.22 -6.09
N ASN A 64 4.34 -1.36 -6.99
CA ASN A 64 4.11 -1.48 -8.42
C ASN A 64 5.19 -2.29 -9.16
N ILE A 65 6.43 -2.36 -8.65
CA ILE A 65 7.52 -3.16 -9.23
C ILE A 65 7.59 -4.54 -8.57
N SER A 66 6.54 -5.31 -8.66
CA SER A 66 6.44 -6.62 -8.03
C SER A 66 6.09 -7.70 -9.06
N MET A 67 6.47 -8.95 -8.77
CA MET A 67 6.06 -10.11 -9.59
C MET A 67 4.52 -10.20 -9.70
N PHE A 68 3.82 -9.77 -8.66
CA PHE A 68 2.36 -9.73 -8.64
C PHE A 68 1.81 -8.71 -9.65
N ALA A 69 2.40 -7.51 -9.71
CA ALA A 69 2.03 -6.50 -10.70
C ALA A 69 2.32 -6.95 -12.14
N MET A 70 3.45 -7.64 -12.37
CA MET A 70 3.76 -8.24 -13.66
C MET A 70 2.75 -9.31 -14.07
N SER A 71 2.24 -10.10 -13.13
CA SER A 71 1.20 -11.11 -13.37
C SER A 71 -0.11 -10.48 -13.85
N TYR A 72 -0.48 -9.30 -13.35
CA TYR A 72 -1.64 -8.56 -13.87
C TYR A 72 -1.47 -8.13 -15.33
N GLY A 73 -0.27 -7.68 -15.72
CA GLY A 73 0.02 -7.36 -17.11
C GLY A 73 -0.13 -8.57 -18.03
N ALA A 74 0.38 -9.73 -17.61
CA ALA A 74 0.21 -10.98 -18.34
C ALA A 74 -1.26 -11.42 -18.41
N TRP A 75 -2.01 -11.25 -17.32
CA TRP A 75 -3.44 -11.58 -17.27
C TRP A 75 -4.29 -10.73 -18.23
N ALA A 76 -3.93 -9.46 -18.41
CA ALA A 76 -4.62 -8.58 -19.34
C ALA A 76 -4.58 -9.12 -20.79
N LEU A 77 -3.50 -9.78 -21.18
CA LEU A 77 -3.38 -10.43 -22.50
C LEU A 77 -4.31 -11.64 -22.65
N GLY A 78 -4.70 -12.27 -21.53
CA GLY A 78 -5.65 -13.39 -21.53
C GLY A 78 -7.07 -13.03 -21.97
N PHE A 79 -7.42 -11.75 -22.06
CA PHE A 79 -8.70 -11.29 -22.60
C PHE A 79 -8.78 -11.34 -24.14
N GLY A 80 -7.75 -11.84 -24.83
CA GLY A 80 -7.74 -11.97 -26.29
C GLY A 80 -7.54 -10.64 -27.02
N ILE A 81 -6.93 -9.67 -26.36
CA ILE A 81 -6.56 -8.37 -26.94
C ILE A 81 -5.09 -8.36 -27.35
N SER A 82 -4.72 -7.52 -28.32
CA SER A 82 -3.33 -7.37 -28.71
C SER A 82 -2.48 -6.75 -27.61
N PHE A 83 -1.18 -7.00 -27.67
CA PHE A 83 -0.22 -6.40 -26.73
C PHE A 83 -0.33 -4.86 -26.68
N TRP A 84 -0.48 -4.22 -27.83
CA TRP A 84 -0.58 -2.76 -27.91
C TRP A 84 -1.89 -2.22 -27.33
N GLN A 85 -2.99 -2.94 -27.53
CA GLN A 85 -4.26 -2.62 -26.87
C GLN A 85 -4.16 -2.76 -25.35
N ALA A 86 -3.61 -3.89 -24.87
CA ALA A 86 -3.39 -4.10 -23.44
C ALA A 86 -2.51 -3.00 -22.84
N THR A 87 -1.43 -2.62 -23.53
CA THR A 87 -0.51 -1.57 -23.08
C THR A 87 -1.21 -0.22 -23.01
N ALA A 88 -1.92 0.17 -24.06
CA ALA A 88 -2.64 1.45 -24.11
C ALA A 88 -3.71 1.53 -23.00
N MET A 89 -4.51 0.48 -22.82
CA MET A 89 -5.54 0.43 -21.79
C MET A 89 -4.93 0.47 -20.37
N THR A 90 -3.82 -0.24 -20.16
CA THR A 90 -3.11 -0.22 -18.88
C THR A 90 -2.56 1.17 -18.56
N VAL A 91 -1.90 1.82 -19.52
CA VAL A 91 -1.35 3.17 -19.33
C VAL A 91 -2.47 4.17 -19.02
N ILE A 92 -3.55 4.16 -19.80
CA ILE A 92 -4.70 5.05 -19.57
C ILE A 92 -5.33 4.77 -18.21
N GLY A 93 -5.58 3.51 -17.89
CA GLY A 93 -6.17 3.09 -16.61
C GLY A 93 -5.32 3.52 -15.42
N VAL A 94 -4.02 3.30 -15.47
CA VAL A 94 -3.08 3.70 -14.42
C VAL A 94 -3.05 5.21 -14.25
N VAL A 95 -2.91 5.97 -15.34
CA VAL A 95 -2.88 7.45 -15.29
C VAL A 95 -4.16 8.00 -14.67
N VAL A 96 -5.33 7.55 -15.14
CA VAL A 96 -6.63 8.00 -14.60
C VAL A 96 -6.79 7.62 -13.12
N SER A 97 -6.45 6.39 -12.76
CA SER A 97 -6.54 5.93 -11.36
C SER A 97 -5.65 6.75 -10.43
N PHE A 98 -4.39 6.99 -10.81
CA PHE A 98 -3.47 7.77 -9.99
C PHE A 98 -3.83 9.25 -9.91
N LEU A 99 -4.42 9.82 -10.95
CA LEU A 99 -4.99 11.17 -10.85
C LEU A 99 -6.10 11.24 -9.82
N LEU A 100 -7.01 10.27 -9.80
CA LEU A 100 -8.08 10.20 -8.79
C LEU A 100 -7.52 10.00 -7.38
N VAL A 101 -6.54 9.10 -7.19
CA VAL A 101 -5.84 8.93 -5.92
C VAL A 101 -5.16 10.23 -5.48
N GLY A 102 -4.52 10.95 -6.40
CA GLY A 102 -3.91 12.26 -6.14
C GLY A 102 -4.91 13.28 -5.62
N VAL A 103 -6.09 13.36 -6.23
CA VAL A 103 -7.17 14.26 -5.77
C VAL A 103 -7.64 13.88 -4.36
N VAL A 104 -7.89 12.60 -4.10
CA VAL A 104 -8.32 12.12 -2.79
C VAL A 104 -7.25 12.35 -1.72
N SER A 105 -5.98 12.23 -2.06
CA SER A 105 -4.87 12.45 -1.11
C SER A 105 -4.80 13.88 -0.56
N ILE A 106 -5.33 14.87 -1.30
CA ILE A 106 -5.44 16.26 -0.82
C ILE A 106 -6.33 16.35 0.43
N ALA A 107 -7.41 15.56 0.47
CA ALA A 107 -8.28 15.50 1.64
C ALA A 107 -7.54 14.95 2.87
N GLY A 108 -6.72 13.92 2.71
CA GLY A 108 -5.87 13.36 3.77
C GLY A 108 -4.90 14.41 4.33
N LYS A 109 -4.22 15.15 3.44
CA LYS A 109 -3.29 16.21 3.84
C LYS A 109 -3.98 17.35 4.61
N ARG A 110 -5.19 17.75 4.19
CA ARG A 110 -5.94 18.85 4.83
C ARG A 110 -6.60 18.42 6.14
N GLY A 111 -7.04 17.17 6.22
CA GLY A 111 -7.79 16.65 7.36
C GLY A 111 -6.90 16.10 8.49
N ASN A 112 -5.61 15.89 8.26
CA ASN A 112 -4.64 15.38 9.24
C ASN A 112 -5.06 14.05 9.92
N ALA A 113 -5.90 13.27 9.27
CA ALA A 113 -6.44 12.05 9.82
C ALA A 113 -6.49 10.94 8.74
N PRO A 114 -6.52 9.67 9.14
CA PRO A 114 -6.71 8.56 8.20
C PRO A 114 -7.99 8.72 7.38
N THR A 115 -7.97 8.28 6.13
CA THR A 115 -9.08 8.45 5.17
C THR A 115 -10.42 7.98 5.73
N MET A 116 -10.46 6.83 6.44
CA MET A 116 -11.70 6.31 7.03
C MET A 116 -12.23 7.17 8.18
N VAL A 117 -11.37 7.92 8.88
CA VAL A 117 -11.80 8.91 9.87
C VAL A 117 -12.40 10.14 9.18
N LEU A 118 -11.81 10.57 8.05
CA LEU A 118 -12.31 11.70 7.27
C LEU A 118 -13.69 11.44 6.65
N THR A 119 -14.04 10.19 6.36
CA THR A 119 -15.38 9.85 5.87
C THR A 119 -16.50 10.20 6.83
N ARG A 120 -16.18 10.39 8.13
CA ARG A 120 -17.14 10.86 9.13
C ARG A 120 -17.68 12.25 8.85
N ALA A 121 -16.88 13.10 8.17
CA ALA A 121 -17.32 14.43 7.78
C ALA A 121 -18.46 14.39 6.75
N THR A 122 -18.48 13.39 5.87
CA THR A 122 -19.47 13.24 4.81
C THR A 122 -20.67 12.37 5.24
N PHE A 123 -20.40 11.25 5.91
CA PHE A 123 -21.41 10.23 6.23
C PHE A 123 -21.87 10.27 7.69
N GLY A 124 -21.30 11.15 8.53
CA GLY A 124 -21.49 11.11 9.97
C GLY A 124 -20.78 9.92 10.62
N VAL A 125 -20.83 9.83 11.95
CA VAL A 125 -20.13 8.77 12.71
C VAL A 125 -20.69 7.38 12.40
N GLU A 126 -22.03 7.24 12.35
CA GLU A 126 -22.69 5.97 12.10
C GLU A 126 -22.56 5.54 10.62
N GLY A 127 -22.75 6.47 9.68
CA GLY A 127 -22.64 6.18 8.25
C GLY A 127 -21.22 5.81 7.81
N ALA A 128 -20.19 6.36 8.46
CA ALA A 128 -18.80 6.03 8.18
C ALA A 128 -18.40 4.60 8.51
N LYS A 129 -19.19 3.88 9.32
CA LYS A 129 -18.93 2.47 9.64
C LYS A 129 -19.03 1.57 8.40
N VAL A 130 -19.92 1.90 7.45
CA VAL A 130 -20.12 1.10 6.23
C VAL A 130 -18.87 1.14 5.33
N PRO A 131 -18.37 2.31 4.85
CA PRO A 131 -17.15 2.34 4.05
C PRO A 131 -15.92 1.81 4.81
N ALA A 132 -15.85 2.00 6.13
CA ALA A 132 -14.77 1.44 6.93
C ALA A 132 -14.79 -0.09 6.96
N ALA A 133 -15.95 -0.71 7.12
CA ALA A 133 -16.10 -2.17 7.09
C ALA A 133 -15.77 -2.74 5.70
N LEU A 134 -16.23 -2.11 4.63
CA LEU A 134 -15.91 -2.52 3.26
C LEU A 134 -14.41 -2.41 2.98
N SER A 135 -13.78 -1.32 3.40
CA SER A 135 -12.34 -1.13 3.27
C SER A 135 -11.57 -2.21 4.05
N TRP A 136 -11.99 -2.52 5.26
CA TRP A 136 -11.36 -3.56 6.08
C TRP A 136 -11.44 -4.94 5.43
N ILE A 137 -12.62 -5.33 4.92
CA ILE A 137 -12.82 -6.60 4.20
C ILE A 137 -11.93 -6.65 2.95
N ALA A 138 -11.87 -5.56 2.18
CA ALA A 138 -11.03 -5.48 1.00
C ALA A 138 -9.53 -5.62 1.36
N THR A 139 -9.08 -4.97 2.43
CA THR A 139 -7.71 -5.05 2.92
C THR A 139 -7.36 -6.48 3.35
N LEU A 140 -8.25 -7.17 4.07
CA LEU A 140 -8.07 -8.59 4.42
C LEU A 140 -7.94 -9.47 3.17
N GLY A 141 -8.76 -9.26 2.15
CA GLY A 141 -8.67 -9.98 0.89
C GLY A 141 -7.31 -9.81 0.21
N TRP A 142 -6.80 -8.58 0.18
CA TRP A 142 -5.46 -8.28 -0.33
C TRP A 142 -4.36 -8.91 0.50
N GLU A 143 -4.43 -8.83 1.82
CA GLU A 143 -3.45 -9.41 2.73
C GLU A 143 -3.35 -10.93 2.57
N ILE A 144 -4.47 -11.63 2.51
CA ILE A 144 -4.53 -13.07 2.27
C ILE A 144 -3.89 -13.41 0.92
N SER A 145 -4.22 -12.68 -0.14
CA SER A 145 -3.72 -12.94 -1.49
C SER A 145 -2.21 -12.74 -1.59
N LEU A 146 -1.70 -11.63 -1.05
CA LEU A 146 -0.28 -11.28 -1.07
C LEU A 146 0.54 -12.23 -0.20
N THR A 147 0.07 -12.53 1.00
CA THR A 147 0.73 -13.46 1.93
C THR A 147 0.79 -14.86 1.34
N THR A 148 -0.31 -15.35 0.76
CA THR A 148 -0.34 -16.66 0.09
C THR A 148 0.66 -16.72 -1.06
N THR A 149 0.69 -15.68 -1.90
CA THR A 149 1.64 -15.59 -3.03
C THR A 149 3.08 -15.58 -2.53
N ALA A 150 3.39 -14.84 -1.48
CA ALA A 150 4.73 -14.78 -0.88
C ALA A 150 5.16 -16.14 -0.30
N VAL A 151 4.26 -16.82 0.41
CA VAL A 151 4.49 -18.17 0.96
C VAL A 151 4.77 -19.17 -0.16
N LEU A 152 3.99 -19.17 -1.22
CA LEU A 152 4.18 -20.07 -2.36
C LEU A 152 5.49 -19.79 -3.09
N ALA A 153 5.82 -18.53 -3.33
CA ALA A 153 7.07 -18.13 -3.96
C ALA A 153 8.28 -18.55 -3.13
N MET A 154 8.25 -18.31 -1.81
CA MET A 154 9.32 -18.70 -0.91
C MET A 154 9.47 -20.23 -0.82
N SER A 155 8.36 -20.97 -0.69
CA SER A 155 8.41 -22.43 -0.62
C SER A 155 8.97 -23.04 -1.91
N SER A 156 8.56 -22.53 -3.07
CA SER A 156 9.10 -22.94 -4.38
C SER A 156 10.59 -22.66 -4.50
N THR A 157 11.06 -21.55 -3.94
CA THR A 157 12.49 -21.20 -3.92
C THR A 157 13.28 -22.18 -3.05
N ILE A 158 12.78 -22.51 -1.86
CA ILE A 158 13.39 -23.49 -0.94
C ILE A 158 13.51 -24.87 -1.62
N GLU A 159 12.44 -25.31 -2.31
CA GLU A 159 12.44 -26.58 -3.04
C GLU A 159 13.46 -26.59 -4.18
N LYS A 160 13.54 -25.50 -4.97
CA LYS A 160 14.52 -25.39 -6.07
C LYS A 160 15.97 -25.33 -5.60
N LEU A 161 16.23 -24.80 -4.40
CA LEU A 161 17.55 -24.80 -3.77
C LEU A 161 17.92 -26.15 -3.17
N GLY A 162 17.02 -27.14 -3.17
CA GLY A 162 17.26 -28.46 -2.60
C GLY A 162 17.25 -28.51 -1.08
N TRP A 163 16.71 -27.47 -0.40
CA TRP A 163 16.69 -27.39 1.07
C TRP A 163 15.50 -28.12 1.70
N GLY A 164 14.68 -28.80 0.89
CA GLY A 164 13.57 -29.61 1.34
C GLY A 164 12.50 -29.73 0.26
N SER A 165 11.56 -30.65 0.48
CA SER A 165 10.44 -30.89 -0.42
C SER A 165 9.16 -31.20 0.35
N GLY A 166 8.01 -31.02 -0.30
CA GLY A 166 6.71 -31.37 0.23
C GLY A 166 6.11 -30.31 1.17
N VAL A 167 5.70 -30.69 2.38
CA VAL A 167 4.97 -29.80 3.31
C VAL A 167 5.91 -28.92 4.12
N ALA A 168 7.12 -29.37 4.43
CA ALA A 168 8.06 -28.66 5.28
C ALA A 168 8.44 -27.27 4.76
N PRO A 169 8.81 -27.07 3.47
CA PRO A 169 9.05 -25.75 2.91
C PRO A 169 7.86 -24.79 3.05
N LYS A 170 6.64 -25.28 2.88
CA LYS A 170 5.42 -24.47 3.01
C LYS A 170 5.20 -23.98 4.45
N ILE A 171 5.39 -24.86 5.42
CA ILE A 171 5.26 -24.50 6.85
C ILE A 171 6.32 -23.45 7.22
N ILE A 172 7.58 -23.68 6.85
CA ILE A 172 8.67 -22.74 7.13
C ILE A 172 8.38 -21.38 6.48
N SER A 173 8.00 -21.37 5.21
CA SER A 173 7.65 -20.15 4.48
C SER A 173 6.48 -19.41 5.14
N THR A 174 5.47 -20.12 5.60
CA THR A 174 4.32 -19.53 6.30
C THR A 174 4.77 -18.84 7.59
N ILE A 175 5.55 -19.53 8.42
CA ILE A 175 6.03 -18.97 9.69
C ILE A 175 6.88 -17.71 9.44
N VAL A 176 7.78 -17.76 8.48
CA VAL A 176 8.67 -16.63 8.16
C VAL A 176 7.87 -15.45 7.61
N VAL A 177 7.02 -15.67 6.61
CA VAL A 177 6.27 -14.58 5.96
C VAL A 177 5.28 -13.95 6.94
N VAL A 178 4.49 -14.76 7.64
CA VAL A 178 3.54 -14.25 8.64
C VAL A 178 4.26 -13.55 9.79
N GLY A 179 5.38 -14.10 10.26
CA GLY A 179 6.21 -13.46 11.27
C GLY A 179 6.70 -12.08 10.85
N LEU A 180 7.18 -11.93 9.61
CA LEU A 180 7.60 -10.62 9.07
C LEU A 180 6.42 -9.64 8.96
N VAL A 181 5.25 -10.08 8.53
CA VAL A 181 4.04 -9.24 8.43
C VAL A 181 3.63 -8.75 9.83
N VAL A 182 3.60 -9.65 10.82
CA VAL A 182 3.26 -9.29 12.21
C VAL A 182 4.26 -8.30 12.80
N VAL A 183 5.56 -8.53 12.60
CA VAL A 183 6.61 -7.60 13.05
C VAL A 183 6.43 -6.23 12.40
N ALA A 184 6.22 -6.17 11.09
CA ALA A 184 5.98 -4.91 10.39
C ALA A 184 4.72 -4.19 10.92
N GLY A 185 3.65 -4.93 11.23
CA GLY A 185 2.42 -4.37 11.81
C GLY A 185 2.61 -3.81 13.22
N ILE A 186 3.42 -4.45 14.06
CA ILE A 186 3.69 -3.99 15.45
C ILE A 186 4.53 -2.70 15.46
N PHE A 187 5.57 -2.64 14.63
CA PHE A 187 6.47 -1.48 14.58
C PHE A 187 5.98 -0.35 13.66
N GLY A 188 4.97 -0.63 12.85
CA GLY A 188 4.22 0.36 12.09
C GLY A 188 5.00 1.15 11.06
N TYR A 189 4.65 2.43 10.90
CA TYR A 189 5.05 3.28 9.79
C TYR A 189 6.57 3.40 9.59
N ASP A 190 7.35 3.66 10.63
CA ASP A 190 8.78 3.95 10.50
C ASP A 190 9.58 2.73 10.02
N LEU A 191 9.24 1.52 10.51
CA LEU A 191 9.86 0.28 10.04
C LEU A 191 9.43 -0.03 8.60
N ILE A 192 8.13 0.09 8.31
CA ILE A 192 7.58 -0.16 6.97
C ILE A 192 8.27 0.72 5.94
N MET A 193 8.42 2.03 6.19
CA MET A 193 9.05 2.96 5.24
C MET A 193 10.52 2.62 4.96
N ARG A 194 11.28 2.21 5.98
CA ARG A 194 12.68 1.76 5.79
C ARG A 194 12.76 0.46 5.01
N CYS A 195 11.94 -0.53 5.34
CA CYS A 195 11.88 -1.79 4.61
C CYS A 195 11.49 -1.56 3.15
N GLN A 196 10.49 -0.71 2.89
CA GLN A 196 10.06 -0.37 1.53
C GLN A 196 11.17 0.28 0.71
N GLN A 197 11.98 1.14 1.31
CA GLN A 197 13.12 1.75 0.62
C GLN A 197 14.13 0.69 0.17
N ILE A 198 14.50 -0.24 1.06
CA ILE A 198 15.44 -1.32 0.75
C ILE A 198 14.86 -2.24 -0.32
N ILE A 199 13.61 -2.69 -0.13
CA ILE A 199 12.92 -3.56 -1.08
C ILE A 199 12.84 -2.92 -2.45
N THR A 200 12.51 -1.63 -2.54
CA THR A 200 12.43 -0.87 -3.80
C THR A 200 13.75 -0.90 -4.56
N ILE A 201 14.87 -0.65 -3.87
CA ILE A 201 16.19 -0.65 -4.50
C ILE A 201 16.53 -2.06 -5.00
N VAL A 202 16.39 -3.07 -4.14
CA VAL A 202 16.72 -4.47 -4.48
C VAL A 202 15.85 -4.99 -5.61
N THR A 203 14.53 -4.83 -5.53
CA THR A 203 13.62 -5.29 -6.59
C THR A 203 13.81 -4.50 -7.88
N GLY A 204 14.10 -3.19 -7.79
CA GLY A 204 14.43 -2.37 -8.95
C GLY A 204 15.65 -2.88 -9.70
N VAL A 205 16.74 -3.16 -8.99
CA VAL A 205 17.96 -3.71 -9.58
C VAL A 205 17.72 -5.09 -10.21
N ILE A 206 17.02 -5.98 -9.49
CA ILE A 206 16.68 -7.32 -10.01
C ILE A 206 15.81 -7.22 -11.25
N THR A 207 14.82 -6.33 -11.26
CA THR A 207 13.92 -6.14 -12.41
C THR A 207 14.67 -5.61 -13.62
N ILE A 208 15.55 -4.61 -13.45
CA ILE A 208 16.40 -4.11 -14.54
C ILE A 208 17.29 -5.25 -15.07
N GLY A 209 17.92 -6.00 -14.18
CA GLY A 209 18.72 -7.17 -14.56
C GLY A 209 17.91 -8.20 -15.36
N PHE A 210 16.69 -8.50 -14.92
CA PHE A 210 15.79 -9.39 -15.63
C PHE A 210 15.46 -8.91 -17.05
N PHE A 211 15.15 -7.61 -17.19
CA PHE A 211 14.89 -7.02 -18.50
C PHE A 211 16.12 -7.05 -19.42
N VAL A 212 17.28 -6.69 -18.90
CA VAL A 212 18.53 -6.70 -19.68
C VAL A 212 18.87 -8.11 -20.16
N LEU A 213 18.79 -9.11 -19.29
CA LEU A 213 19.06 -10.51 -19.63
C LEU A 213 17.99 -11.11 -20.56
N GLY A 214 16.73 -10.72 -20.37
CA GLY A 214 15.59 -11.18 -21.16
C GLY A 214 15.45 -10.50 -22.53
N TRP A 215 16.10 -9.36 -22.74
CA TRP A 215 15.90 -8.54 -23.95
C TRP A 215 16.14 -9.30 -25.27
N GLY A 216 17.19 -10.12 -25.30
CA GLY A 216 17.52 -10.95 -26.47
C GLY A 216 16.56 -12.10 -26.75
N HIS A 217 15.65 -12.41 -25.82
CA HIS A 217 14.67 -13.49 -25.94
C HIS A 217 13.26 -12.98 -26.26
N ILE A 218 13.10 -11.67 -26.45
CA ILE A 218 11.80 -11.08 -26.79
C ILE A 218 11.56 -11.28 -28.28
N ASP A 219 10.54 -12.05 -28.62
CA ASP A 219 10.08 -12.21 -30.00
C ASP A 219 9.06 -11.14 -30.35
N PHE A 220 9.55 -10.04 -30.96
CA PHE A 220 8.70 -8.94 -31.39
C PHE A 220 7.73 -9.34 -32.52
N SER A 221 8.05 -10.40 -33.28
CA SER A 221 7.14 -10.90 -34.32
C SER A 221 5.94 -11.58 -33.69
N ALA A 222 6.15 -12.37 -32.64
CA ALA A 222 5.08 -12.99 -31.86
C ALA A 222 4.19 -11.94 -31.18
N ILE A 223 4.77 -10.86 -30.63
CA ILE A 223 4.01 -9.75 -30.02
C ILE A 223 3.05 -9.09 -31.05
N ASN A 224 3.53 -8.89 -32.28
CA ASN A 224 2.75 -8.23 -33.34
C ASN A 224 1.81 -9.18 -34.08
N SER A 225 1.95 -10.49 -33.93
CA SER A 225 1.11 -11.49 -34.61
C SER A 225 -0.28 -11.63 -33.98
N VAL A 226 -0.46 -11.20 -32.73
CA VAL A 226 -1.75 -11.26 -32.06
C VAL A 226 -2.67 -10.17 -32.60
N PRO A 227 -3.81 -10.54 -33.24
CA PRO A 227 -4.72 -9.56 -33.82
C PRO A 227 -5.37 -8.70 -32.73
N ASN A 228 -5.79 -7.51 -33.14
CA ASN A 228 -6.57 -6.67 -32.24
C ASN A 228 -7.89 -7.35 -31.89
N GLY A 229 -8.14 -7.50 -30.59
CA GLY A 229 -9.43 -7.98 -30.10
C GLY A 229 -10.52 -6.95 -30.35
N SER A 230 -11.74 -7.39 -30.59
CA SER A 230 -12.91 -6.52 -30.56
C SER A 230 -13.18 -6.13 -29.10
N LEU A 231 -13.18 -4.83 -28.83
CA LEU A 231 -13.70 -4.34 -27.56
C LEU A 231 -15.20 -4.67 -27.50
N PRO A 232 -15.72 -5.18 -26.38
CA PRO A 232 -17.13 -5.44 -26.20
C PRO A 232 -17.97 -4.16 -26.25
#